data_32bcee86e17b460dd3e4ded5193e92c5
#
_entry.id   32bcee86e17b460dd3e4ded5193e92c5
#
_cell.length_a   1.000
_cell.length_b   1.000
_cell.length_c   1.000
_cell.angle_alpha   90.00
_cell.angle_beta   90.00
_cell.angle_gamma   90.00
#
_symmetry.space_group_name_H-M   'P 1'
#
loop_
_entity.id
_entity.type
_entity.pdbx_description
1 polymer ?
#
loop_
_entity_poly.entity_id
_entity_poly.type
_entity_poly.pdbx_seq_one_letter_code
_entity_poly.pdbx_strand_id
1 'polypeptide(L)'
;SPADVTVDAVAEAAGLYVANSGTVTVIATPYAGWNSVTNAADAATGAPVESDVALRARRERELTGGGTSPLDSITAALRAVSGVSSVVVEHNTSDFHDFARGLPGHSVRAIVQGGTNGSVALALWRAVAGGIETVGTTSASVLDALGGARTVRFTRPANVNAYAALRVIYDDATYPGDAALAEAVANVTTGQLAGATLRMSAVINAALAVPGVVDVTQVKLGRSVGGVYVANLTAAPAEVLKLATGRVAITRVSE
;
A
#
# COMPACT_ATOMS: atom_id res chain seq x y z
N SER A 1 41.28 -3.65 -37.56
CA SER A 1 39.86 -3.22 -37.66
C SER A 1 39.62 -2.10 -36.70
N PRO A 2 38.87 -1.06 -37.07
CA PRO A 2 38.40 -0.07 -36.10
C PRO A 2 37.58 -0.80 -35.03
N ALA A 3 37.85 -0.51 -33.77
CA ALA A 3 37.12 -1.08 -32.65
C ALA A 3 35.98 -0.11 -32.32
N ASP A 4 34.75 -0.65 -32.17
CA ASP A 4 33.63 0.11 -31.66
C ASP A 4 33.78 0.26 -30.13
N VAL A 5 33.62 1.48 -29.64
CA VAL A 5 33.68 1.79 -28.21
C VAL A 5 32.35 2.41 -27.81
N THR A 6 31.75 1.86 -26.79
CA THR A 6 30.52 2.42 -26.20
C THR A 6 30.89 3.31 -25.01
N VAL A 7 30.35 4.53 -24.97
CA VAL A 7 30.54 5.50 -23.90
C VAL A 7 29.20 6.08 -23.47
N ASP A 8 29.09 6.40 -22.21
CA ASP A 8 27.90 7.13 -21.71
C ASP A 8 28.01 8.60 -22.13
N ALA A 9 26.91 9.13 -22.67
CA ALA A 9 26.79 10.51 -23.09
C ALA A 9 25.65 11.22 -22.35
N VAL A 10 25.88 12.44 -21.96
CA VAL A 10 24.90 13.29 -21.28
C VAL A 10 24.74 14.58 -22.05
N ALA A 11 23.50 15.09 -22.15
CA ALA A 11 23.23 16.38 -22.79
C ALA A 11 23.99 17.52 -22.08
N GLU A 12 24.59 18.43 -22.82
CA GLU A 12 25.32 19.57 -22.29
C GLU A 12 24.44 20.51 -21.45
N ALA A 13 23.17 20.64 -21.83
CA ALA A 13 22.23 21.46 -21.10
C ALA A 13 21.09 20.59 -20.53
N ALA A 14 20.59 21.00 -19.35
CA ALA A 14 19.40 20.35 -18.75
C ALA A 14 18.14 20.69 -19.57
N GLY A 15 17.27 19.68 -19.78
CA GLY A 15 16.03 19.88 -20.53
C GLY A 15 15.44 18.60 -21.08
N LEU A 16 14.31 18.75 -21.79
CA LEU A 16 13.64 17.66 -22.51
C LEU A 16 14.27 17.50 -23.88
N TYR A 17 15.44 16.90 -23.95
CA TYR A 17 16.07 16.55 -25.21
C TYR A 17 15.70 15.12 -25.60
N VAL A 18 15.17 14.96 -26.80
CA VAL A 18 14.82 13.64 -27.36
C VAL A 18 15.90 13.27 -28.37
N ALA A 19 16.54 12.14 -28.19
CA ALA A 19 17.39 11.52 -29.17
C ALA A 19 16.94 10.07 -29.36
N ASN A 20 16.20 9.83 -30.46
CA ASN A 20 15.77 8.49 -30.81
C ASN A 20 16.96 7.65 -31.27
N SER A 21 16.85 6.34 -31.22
CA SER A 21 17.87 5.40 -31.69
C SER A 21 18.34 5.77 -33.13
N GLY A 22 19.66 5.83 -33.33
CA GLY A 22 20.29 6.13 -34.59
C GLY A 22 20.27 7.61 -35.01
N THR A 23 19.76 8.55 -34.21
CA THR A 23 19.67 9.97 -34.58
C THR A 23 20.90 10.80 -34.22
N VAL A 24 21.75 10.33 -33.29
CA VAL A 24 23.01 10.96 -32.95
C VAL A 24 24.07 10.54 -33.97
N THR A 25 24.29 11.34 -35.01
CA THR A 25 25.18 10.97 -36.16
C THR A 25 26.29 11.97 -36.45
N VAL A 26 26.31 13.11 -35.74
CA VAL A 26 27.28 14.18 -35.98
C VAL A 26 28.29 14.29 -34.83
N ILE A 27 29.58 14.26 -35.19
CA ILE A 27 30.68 14.54 -34.26
C ILE A 27 30.93 16.04 -34.32
N ALA A 28 30.51 16.78 -33.26
CA ALA A 28 30.65 18.22 -33.21
C ALA A 28 32.12 18.68 -33.07
N THR A 29 32.92 17.92 -32.34
CA THR A 29 34.35 18.17 -32.19
C THR A 29 35.12 16.97 -32.71
N PRO A 30 35.63 17.04 -33.94
CA PRO A 30 36.37 15.93 -34.54
C PRO A 30 37.64 15.58 -33.77
N TYR A 31 37.84 14.29 -33.50
CA TYR A 31 39.05 13.77 -32.86
C TYR A 31 39.69 12.72 -33.78
N ALA A 32 41.03 12.71 -33.85
CA ALA A 32 41.74 11.78 -34.69
C ALA A 32 41.44 10.32 -34.32
N GLY A 33 40.93 9.54 -35.28
CA GLY A 33 40.54 8.15 -35.07
C GLY A 33 39.02 7.94 -34.84
N TRP A 34 38.23 9.00 -34.71
CA TRP A 34 36.78 8.90 -34.68
C TRP A 34 36.20 9.06 -36.10
N ASN A 35 35.55 8.02 -36.56
CA ASN A 35 35.01 7.99 -37.93
C ASN A 35 33.49 8.24 -37.97
N SER A 36 32.78 7.79 -36.94
CA SER A 36 31.34 7.94 -36.84
C SER A 36 30.86 7.82 -35.38
N VAL A 37 29.68 8.31 -35.14
CA VAL A 37 28.98 8.17 -33.83
C VAL A 37 27.54 7.75 -34.10
N THR A 38 26.98 6.92 -33.25
CA THR A 38 25.56 6.59 -33.26
C THR A 38 25.10 6.17 -31.85
N ASN A 39 23.81 6.36 -31.55
CA ASN A 39 23.18 5.82 -30.37
C ASN A 39 22.34 4.59 -30.72
N ALA A 40 22.61 3.47 -30.08
CA ALA A 40 21.92 2.20 -30.34
C ALA A 40 20.48 2.17 -29.75
N ALA A 41 20.19 2.99 -28.77
CA ALA A 41 18.90 3.08 -28.11
C ALA A 41 18.44 4.52 -27.97
N ASP A 42 17.16 4.71 -27.67
CA ASP A 42 16.60 6.02 -27.35
C ASP A 42 17.26 6.58 -26.09
N ALA A 43 17.56 7.88 -26.08
CA ALA A 43 18.07 8.54 -24.88
C ALA A 43 16.95 8.70 -23.85
N ALA A 44 17.30 8.52 -22.58
CA ALA A 44 16.40 8.90 -21.49
C ALA A 44 16.24 10.43 -21.50
N THR A 45 15.02 10.91 -21.64
CA THR A 45 14.72 12.34 -21.63
C THR A 45 14.92 12.92 -20.23
N GLY A 46 15.57 14.08 -20.13
CA GLY A 46 15.66 14.86 -18.91
C GLY A 46 14.32 15.48 -18.52
N ALA A 47 14.26 16.06 -17.34
CA ALA A 47 13.14 16.88 -16.91
C ALA A 47 13.37 18.37 -17.29
N PRO A 48 12.31 19.15 -17.56
CA PRO A 48 12.45 20.59 -17.70
C PRO A 48 12.95 21.20 -16.40
N VAL A 49 13.63 22.35 -16.50
CA VAL A 49 14.02 23.12 -15.33
C VAL A 49 12.76 23.43 -14.50
N GLU A 50 12.81 23.11 -13.21
CA GLU A 50 11.69 23.34 -12.32
C GLU A 50 11.36 24.84 -12.27
N SER A 51 10.10 25.18 -12.48
CA SER A 51 9.66 26.59 -12.40
C SER A 51 9.68 27.08 -10.95
N ASP A 52 9.83 28.39 -10.73
CA ASP A 52 9.76 29.00 -9.38
C ASP A 52 8.47 28.65 -8.63
N VAL A 53 7.36 28.51 -9.35
CA VAL A 53 6.06 28.12 -8.76
C VAL A 53 6.12 26.66 -8.29
N ALA A 54 6.68 25.75 -9.11
CA ALA A 54 6.84 24.35 -8.76
C ALA A 54 7.83 24.18 -7.60
N LEU A 55 8.95 24.92 -7.63
CA LEU A 55 9.95 24.95 -6.57
C LEU A 55 9.34 25.42 -5.23
N ARG A 56 8.55 26.48 -5.24
CA ARG A 56 7.87 26.96 -4.02
C ARG A 56 6.86 25.93 -3.51
N ALA A 57 6.06 25.34 -4.39
CA ALA A 57 5.10 24.30 -4.02
C ALA A 57 5.79 23.02 -3.51
N ARG A 58 6.97 22.65 -4.06
CA ARG A 58 7.78 21.55 -3.54
C ARG A 58 8.34 21.90 -2.17
N ARG A 59 8.93 23.08 -2.02
CA ARG A 59 9.48 23.56 -0.74
C ARG A 59 8.41 23.65 0.34
N GLU A 60 7.21 24.14 0.01
CA GLU A 60 6.08 24.17 0.94
C GLU A 60 5.67 22.76 1.37
N ARG A 61 5.61 21.80 0.44
CA ARG A 61 5.35 20.38 0.76
C ARG A 61 6.47 19.75 1.59
N GLU A 62 7.73 20.07 1.32
CA GLU A 62 8.87 19.59 2.10
C GLU A 62 8.89 20.18 3.52
N LEU A 63 8.55 21.46 3.67
CA LEU A 63 8.43 22.14 4.96
C LEU A 63 7.21 21.70 5.76
N THR A 64 6.08 21.43 5.11
CA THR A 64 4.87 20.87 5.75
C THR A 64 4.98 19.37 5.98
N GLY A 65 5.84 18.67 5.24
CA GLY A 65 6.17 17.25 5.46
C GLY A 65 7.01 16.99 6.71
N GLY A 66 7.65 18.01 7.29
CA GLY A 66 8.18 18.00 8.65
C GLY A 66 7.02 18.21 9.64
N GLY A 67 6.21 17.18 9.84
CA GLY A 67 4.91 17.21 10.49
C GLY A 67 4.85 18.08 11.73
N THR A 68 3.77 18.84 11.86
CA THR A 68 3.39 19.56 13.07
C THR A 68 3.17 18.63 14.27
N SER A 69 3.03 17.33 14.01
CA SER A 69 2.94 16.25 14.99
C SER A 69 4.00 15.18 14.73
N PRO A 70 4.72 14.71 15.74
CA PRO A 70 5.64 13.57 15.60
C PRO A 70 4.99 12.32 15.00
N LEU A 71 3.69 12.08 15.27
CA LEU A 71 2.92 10.97 14.71
C LEU A 71 2.68 11.11 13.21
N ASP A 72 2.41 12.32 12.75
CA ASP A 72 2.20 12.59 11.33
C ASP A 72 3.49 12.36 10.54
N SER A 73 4.63 12.75 11.12
CA SER A 73 5.95 12.51 10.54
C SER A 73 6.26 11.01 10.43
N ILE A 74 5.97 10.22 11.47
CA ILE A 74 6.14 8.77 11.45
C ILE A 74 5.21 8.15 10.40
N THR A 75 3.95 8.59 10.38
CA THR A 75 2.95 8.08 9.40
C THR A 75 3.37 8.40 7.97
N ALA A 76 3.85 9.61 7.70
CA ALA A 76 4.33 10.03 6.39
C ALA A 76 5.56 9.22 5.94
N ALA A 77 6.55 9.05 6.84
CA ALA A 77 7.75 8.26 6.57
C ALA A 77 7.42 6.80 6.23
N LEU A 78 6.48 6.19 6.95
CA LEU A 78 6.06 4.82 6.70
C LEU A 78 5.25 4.68 5.40
N ARG A 79 4.39 5.64 5.08
CA ARG A 79 3.63 5.66 3.81
C ARG A 79 4.50 5.85 2.59
N ALA A 80 5.65 6.51 2.73
CA ALA A 80 6.62 6.69 1.66
C ALA A 80 7.39 5.41 1.31
N VAL A 81 7.33 4.37 2.15
CA VAL A 81 7.96 3.07 1.86
C VAL A 81 7.23 2.36 0.73
N SER A 82 7.97 1.94 -0.29
CA SER A 82 7.41 1.23 -1.44
C SER A 82 6.65 -0.03 -1.02
N GLY A 83 5.44 -0.21 -1.58
CA GLY A 83 4.56 -1.36 -1.31
C GLY A 83 3.77 -1.25 0.00
N VAL A 84 3.89 -0.18 0.77
CA VAL A 84 3.01 0.07 1.92
C VAL A 84 1.64 0.56 1.43
N SER A 85 0.57 -0.12 1.86
CA SER A 85 -0.81 0.18 1.49
C SER A 85 -1.61 0.84 2.62
N SER A 86 -1.27 0.57 3.89
CA SER A 86 -1.92 1.16 5.05
C SER A 86 -0.96 1.32 6.22
N VAL A 87 -1.12 2.43 6.94
CA VAL A 87 -0.35 2.74 8.15
C VAL A 87 -1.30 3.31 9.21
N VAL A 88 -1.24 2.73 10.40
CA VAL A 88 -1.84 3.28 11.61
C VAL A 88 -0.75 3.39 12.68
N VAL A 89 -0.62 4.57 13.29
CA VAL A 89 0.37 4.80 14.35
C VAL A 89 -0.37 5.08 15.64
N GLU A 90 -0.05 4.33 16.67
CA GLU A 90 -0.55 4.51 18.03
C GLU A 90 0.63 4.85 18.95
N HIS A 91 0.40 5.64 19.96
CA HIS A 91 1.43 6.02 20.91
C HIS A 91 0.88 6.07 22.34
N ASN A 92 1.78 5.95 23.28
CA ASN A 92 1.52 6.19 24.69
C ASN A 92 2.60 7.17 25.20
N THR A 93 2.16 8.38 25.54
CA THR A 93 3.03 9.44 26.05
C THR A 93 3.10 9.48 27.58
N SER A 94 2.29 8.65 28.25
CA SER A 94 2.31 8.57 29.71
C SER A 94 3.48 7.73 30.23
N ASP A 95 3.83 7.90 31.49
CA ASP A 95 4.83 7.07 32.18
C ASP A 95 4.31 5.65 32.46
N PHE A 96 3.00 5.43 32.35
CA PHE A 96 2.34 4.19 32.72
C PHE A 96 1.96 3.35 31.51
N HIS A 97 1.89 2.04 31.73
CA HIS A 97 1.40 1.09 30.73
C HIS A 97 -0.09 1.31 30.45
N ASP A 98 -0.46 1.49 29.18
CA ASP A 98 -1.85 1.46 28.73
C ASP A 98 -2.27 0.00 28.50
N PHE A 99 -2.92 -0.59 29.50
CA PHE A 99 -3.37 -1.98 29.45
C PHE A 99 -4.47 -2.23 28.40
N ALA A 100 -5.29 -1.21 28.10
CA ALA A 100 -6.37 -1.34 27.13
C ALA A 100 -5.84 -1.51 25.70
N ARG A 101 -4.74 -0.82 25.37
CA ARG A 101 -4.08 -0.89 24.05
C ARG A 101 -2.82 -1.77 24.07
N GLY A 102 -2.35 -2.22 25.25
CA GLY A 102 -1.12 -2.98 25.38
C GLY A 102 0.13 -2.18 24.97
N LEU A 103 0.17 -0.87 25.33
CA LEU A 103 1.26 0.04 25.00
C LEU A 103 2.03 0.41 26.26
N PRO A 104 3.33 0.06 26.38
CA PRO A 104 4.19 0.56 27.45
C PRO A 104 4.20 2.09 27.50
N GLY A 105 4.60 2.66 28.63
CA GLY A 105 4.87 4.10 28.71
C GLY A 105 5.94 4.51 27.68
N HIS A 106 5.85 5.73 27.17
CA HIS A 106 6.80 6.31 26.18
C HIS A 106 7.05 5.39 24.97
N SER A 107 5.99 4.79 24.42
CA SER A 107 6.11 3.86 23.29
C SER A 107 5.27 4.26 22.07
N VAL A 108 5.72 3.77 20.92
CA VAL A 108 5.03 3.89 19.63
C VAL A 108 4.82 2.51 19.03
N ARG A 109 3.60 2.22 18.60
CA ARG A 109 3.25 1.05 17.80
C ARG A 109 2.82 1.48 16.41
N ALA A 110 3.59 1.10 15.39
CA ALA A 110 3.21 1.25 14.01
C ALA A 110 2.57 -0.04 13.52
N ILE A 111 1.35 0.04 12.99
CA ILE A 111 0.63 -1.05 12.31
C ILE A 111 0.76 -0.78 10.82
N VAL A 112 1.50 -1.63 10.09
CA VAL A 112 1.88 -1.37 8.69
C VAL A 112 1.50 -2.56 7.81
N GLN A 113 0.67 -2.31 6.83
CA GLN A 113 0.29 -3.27 5.80
C GLN A 113 1.11 -3.05 4.53
N GLY A 114 1.76 -4.12 4.05
CA GLY A 114 2.63 -4.04 2.87
C GLY A 114 4.05 -3.54 3.16
N GLY A 115 4.86 -3.41 2.12
CA GLY A 115 6.28 -3.10 2.23
C GLY A 115 7.14 -4.21 2.84
N THR A 116 8.45 -4.18 2.66
CA THR A 116 9.35 -5.16 3.30
C THR A 116 9.61 -4.83 4.76
N ASN A 117 9.89 -5.85 5.59
CA ASN A 117 10.15 -5.62 7.01
C ASN A 117 11.37 -4.71 7.24
N GLY A 118 12.43 -4.88 6.45
CA GLY A 118 13.63 -4.06 6.57
C GLY A 118 13.39 -2.59 6.22
N SER A 119 12.69 -2.32 5.12
CA SER A 119 12.38 -0.95 4.69
C SER A 119 11.45 -0.24 5.68
N VAL A 120 10.45 -0.95 6.20
CA VAL A 120 9.52 -0.42 7.21
C VAL A 120 10.27 -0.12 8.52
N ALA A 121 11.11 -1.06 8.99
CA ALA A 121 11.91 -0.85 10.20
C ALA A 121 12.87 0.32 10.06
N LEU A 122 13.54 0.46 8.91
CA LEU A 122 14.46 1.56 8.65
C LEU A 122 13.73 2.92 8.63
N ALA A 123 12.56 2.99 7.99
CA ALA A 123 11.76 4.20 7.96
C ALA A 123 11.28 4.57 9.38
N LEU A 124 10.81 3.58 10.15
CA LEU A 124 10.37 3.79 11.52
C LEU A 124 11.53 4.25 12.43
N TRP A 125 12.70 3.61 12.32
CA TRP A 125 13.91 3.98 13.08
C TRP A 125 14.32 5.42 12.84
N ARG A 126 14.25 5.89 11.59
CA ARG A 126 14.63 7.26 11.22
C ARG A 126 13.61 8.31 11.65
N ALA A 127 12.34 7.92 11.80
CA ALA A 127 11.23 8.83 12.11
C ALA A 127 10.94 8.93 13.61
N VAL A 128 11.28 7.89 14.40
CA VAL A 128 11.03 7.88 15.85
C VAL A 128 12.13 8.63 16.59
N ALA A 129 11.72 9.48 17.53
CA ALA A 129 12.65 10.22 18.39
C ALA A 129 13.42 9.29 19.32
N GLY A 130 14.65 9.69 19.68
CA GLY A 130 15.47 8.96 20.66
C GLY A 130 14.76 8.84 22.02
N GLY A 131 14.86 7.67 22.64
CA GLY A 131 14.22 7.39 23.92
C GLY A 131 12.79 6.87 23.85
N ILE A 132 12.18 6.83 22.67
CA ILE A 132 10.84 6.24 22.46
C ILE A 132 10.99 4.78 22.06
N GLU A 133 10.32 3.88 22.78
CA GLU A 133 10.33 2.45 22.45
C GLU A 133 9.39 2.16 21.27
N THR A 134 9.89 1.38 20.30
CA THR A 134 9.05 0.83 19.23
C THR A 134 8.54 -0.55 19.63
N VAL A 135 7.22 -0.75 19.63
CA VAL A 135 6.59 -1.99 20.07
C VAL A 135 5.78 -2.64 18.93
N GLY A 136 5.66 -3.96 18.99
CA GLY A 136 4.90 -4.72 18.00
C GLY A 136 5.25 -6.19 17.96
N THR A 137 4.52 -6.94 17.13
CA THR A 137 4.62 -8.41 16.98
C THR A 137 5.67 -8.83 15.95
N THR A 138 6.12 -7.91 15.11
CA THR A 138 7.14 -8.14 14.08
C THR A 138 8.36 -7.31 14.40
N SER A 139 9.54 -7.85 14.18
CA SER A 139 10.81 -7.14 14.38
C SER A 139 11.71 -7.25 13.17
N ALA A 140 12.54 -6.23 12.96
CA ALA A 140 13.63 -6.27 12.01
C ALA A 140 14.84 -5.51 12.57
N SER A 141 16.04 -5.93 12.18
CA SER A 141 17.29 -5.26 12.57
C SER A 141 17.61 -4.19 11.55
N VAL A 142 18.00 -3.01 12.04
CA VAL A 142 18.53 -1.89 11.25
C VAL A 142 19.90 -1.50 11.79
N LEU A 143 20.76 -0.96 10.94
CA LEU A 143 22.05 -0.41 11.38
C LEU A 143 21.87 1.08 11.71
N ASP A 144 22.39 1.48 12.87
CA ASP A 144 22.51 2.89 13.22
C ASP A 144 23.67 3.56 12.46
N ALA A 145 23.84 4.86 12.63
CA ALA A 145 24.90 5.63 11.95
C ALA A 145 26.33 5.19 12.31
N LEU A 146 26.51 4.46 13.42
CA LEU A 146 27.78 3.94 13.89
C LEU A 146 27.98 2.47 13.51
N GLY A 147 27.04 1.87 12.74
CA GLY A 147 27.08 0.46 12.34
C GLY A 147 26.56 -0.50 13.42
N GLY A 148 26.00 -0.01 14.52
CA GLY A 148 25.39 -0.81 15.56
C GLY A 148 24.03 -1.36 15.13
N ALA A 149 23.80 -2.67 15.38
CA ALA A 149 22.51 -3.29 15.07
C ALA A 149 21.45 -2.87 16.11
N ARG A 150 20.31 -2.37 15.63
CA ARG A 150 19.16 -1.98 16.43
C ARG A 150 17.94 -2.77 16.03
N THR A 151 17.23 -3.33 17.01
CA THR A 151 15.97 -4.02 16.76
C THR A 151 14.82 -3.03 16.80
N VAL A 152 14.11 -2.92 15.69
CA VAL A 152 12.91 -2.09 15.56
C VAL A 152 11.70 -3.02 15.50
N ARG A 153 10.66 -2.71 16.30
CA ARG A 153 9.43 -3.49 16.37
C ARG A 153 8.26 -2.72 15.78
N PHE A 154 7.38 -3.43 15.11
CA PHE A 154 6.14 -2.91 14.55
C PHE A 154 5.13 -4.05 14.43
N THR A 155 3.90 -3.76 14.05
CA THR A 155 2.85 -4.77 13.91
C THR A 155 2.45 -4.92 12.45
N ARG A 156 2.34 -6.16 11.98
CA ARG A 156 1.66 -6.51 10.73
C ARG A 156 0.21 -6.84 11.04
N PRO A 157 -0.78 -6.28 10.30
CA PRO A 157 -2.17 -6.62 10.54
C PRO A 157 -2.42 -8.11 10.25
N ALA A 158 -3.20 -8.74 11.12
CA ALA A 158 -3.60 -10.13 10.95
C ALA A 158 -4.83 -10.25 10.05
N ASN A 159 -4.87 -11.28 9.19
CA ASN A 159 -6.09 -11.61 8.48
C ASN A 159 -7.07 -12.27 9.44
N VAL A 160 -8.27 -11.71 9.55
CA VAL A 160 -9.37 -12.22 10.37
C VAL A 160 -10.48 -12.69 9.45
N ASN A 161 -11.00 -13.88 9.73
CA ASN A 161 -12.07 -14.47 8.95
C ASN A 161 -13.37 -13.67 9.11
N ALA A 162 -13.96 -13.30 8.00
CA ALA A 162 -15.31 -12.79 7.91
C ALA A 162 -16.22 -13.85 7.29
N TYR A 163 -17.47 -13.82 7.68
CA TYR A 163 -18.54 -14.71 7.21
C TYR A 163 -19.69 -13.86 6.71
N ALA A 164 -20.29 -14.28 5.61
CA ALA A 164 -21.47 -13.65 5.05
C ALA A 164 -22.56 -14.71 4.85
N ALA A 165 -23.80 -14.36 5.17
CA ALA A 165 -24.97 -15.18 4.80
C ALA A 165 -25.95 -14.30 4.02
N LEU A 166 -26.30 -14.74 2.82
CA LEU A 166 -27.17 -14.04 1.89
C LEU A 166 -28.43 -14.85 1.60
N ARG A 167 -29.56 -14.15 1.46
CA ARG A 167 -30.76 -14.71 0.84
C ARG A 167 -30.98 -13.97 -0.46
N VAL A 168 -31.06 -14.71 -1.56
CA VAL A 168 -31.12 -14.15 -2.92
C VAL A 168 -32.34 -14.69 -3.68
N ILE A 169 -32.98 -13.81 -4.44
CA ILE A 169 -33.93 -14.14 -5.50
C ILE A 169 -33.15 -14.12 -6.81
N TYR A 170 -33.36 -15.11 -7.65
CA TYR A 170 -32.59 -15.29 -8.87
C TYR A 170 -33.45 -15.79 -10.03
N ASP A 171 -33.01 -15.53 -11.24
CA ASP A 171 -33.56 -16.05 -12.48
C ASP A 171 -32.75 -17.28 -12.90
N ASP A 172 -33.38 -18.43 -12.87
CA ASP A 172 -32.78 -19.73 -13.21
C ASP A 172 -32.16 -19.78 -14.62
N ALA A 173 -32.66 -18.97 -15.55
CA ALA A 173 -32.17 -18.97 -16.93
C ALA A 173 -30.80 -18.32 -17.09
N THR A 174 -30.45 -17.36 -16.23
CA THR A 174 -29.26 -16.54 -16.37
C THR A 174 -28.29 -16.66 -15.18
N TYR A 175 -28.70 -17.27 -14.07
CA TYR A 175 -27.90 -17.41 -12.87
C TYR A 175 -26.76 -18.42 -13.04
N PRO A 176 -25.46 -18.01 -12.93
CA PRO A 176 -24.32 -18.91 -13.15
C PRO A 176 -24.04 -19.89 -12.00
N GLY A 177 -24.75 -19.75 -10.88
CA GLY A 177 -24.67 -20.63 -9.73
C GLY A 177 -24.01 -19.98 -8.49
N ASP A 178 -24.17 -20.64 -7.34
CA ASP A 178 -23.73 -20.14 -6.04
C ASP A 178 -22.21 -19.92 -5.95
N ALA A 179 -21.42 -20.67 -6.71
CA ALA A 179 -19.97 -20.52 -6.71
C ALA A 179 -19.54 -19.14 -7.24
N ALA A 180 -20.14 -18.69 -8.35
CA ALA A 180 -19.86 -17.39 -8.92
C ALA A 180 -20.33 -16.26 -7.99
N LEU A 181 -21.49 -16.40 -7.35
CA LEU A 181 -21.97 -15.45 -6.37
C LEU A 181 -21.06 -15.40 -5.13
N ALA A 182 -20.63 -16.55 -4.62
CA ALA A 182 -19.72 -16.62 -3.48
C ALA A 182 -18.36 -15.99 -3.81
N GLU A 183 -17.86 -16.15 -5.02
CA GLU A 183 -16.62 -15.52 -5.49
C GLU A 183 -16.77 -14.00 -5.59
N ALA A 184 -17.84 -13.50 -6.19
CA ALA A 184 -18.11 -12.07 -6.28
C ALA A 184 -18.16 -11.41 -4.89
N VAL A 185 -18.85 -12.05 -3.94
CA VAL A 185 -18.95 -11.58 -2.55
C VAL A 185 -17.60 -11.68 -1.83
N ALA A 186 -16.82 -12.74 -2.01
CA ALA A 186 -15.51 -12.88 -1.40
C ALA A 186 -14.54 -11.79 -1.89
N ASN A 187 -14.62 -11.41 -3.16
CA ASN A 187 -13.79 -10.38 -3.77
C ASN A 187 -14.01 -8.97 -3.18
N VAL A 188 -15.13 -8.71 -2.48
CA VAL A 188 -15.35 -7.44 -1.75
C VAL A 188 -14.24 -7.14 -0.74
N THR A 189 -13.60 -8.18 -0.19
CA THR A 189 -12.50 -8.01 0.78
C THR A 189 -11.11 -8.03 0.12
N THR A 190 -11.03 -8.15 -1.20
CA THR A 190 -9.74 -8.08 -1.91
C THR A 190 -9.18 -6.67 -1.86
N GLY A 191 -7.92 -6.52 -1.45
CA GLY A 191 -7.29 -5.21 -1.29
C GLY A 191 -7.77 -4.40 -0.08
N GLN A 192 -8.56 -4.96 0.82
CA GLN A 192 -9.07 -4.25 1.99
C GLN A 192 -7.92 -3.84 2.93
N LEU A 193 -8.01 -2.62 3.46
CA LEU A 193 -7.02 -2.05 4.36
C LEU A 193 -7.25 -2.51 5.81
N ALA A 194 -6.19 -2.45 6.62
CA ALA A 194 -6.28 -2.71 8.04
C ALA A 194 -7.25 -1.72 8.73
N GLY A 195 -8.07 -2.22 9.64
CA GLY A 195 -9.09 -1.42 10.33
C GLY A 195 -10.31 -1.07 9.49
N ALA A 196 -10.41 -1.53 8.24
CA ALA A 196 -11.53 -1.20 7.35
C ALA A 196 -12.83 -1.89 7.79
N THR A 197 -13.95 -1.27 7.43
CA THR A 197 -15.28 -1.81 7.68
C THR A 197 -15.79 -2.54 6.43
N LEU A 198 -16.15 -3.80 6.56
CA LEU A 198 -16.92 -4.54 5.58
C LEU A 198 -18.39 -4.11 5.69
N ARG A 199 -18.86 -3.38 4.68
CA ARG A 199 -20.22 -2.83 4.66
C ARG A 199 -21.19 -3.81 3.99
N MET A 200 -22.39 -3.95 4.56
CA MET A 200 -23.48 -4.72 3.96
C MET A 200 -23.79 -4.26 2.53
N SER A 201 -23.80 -2.95 2.28
CA SER A 201 -24.06 -2.39 0.95
C SER A 201 -23.05 -2.85 -0.11
N ALA A 202 -21.76 -2.99 0.26
CA ALA A 202 -20.75 -3.48 -0.66
C ALA A 202 -20.99 -4.95 -1.03
N VAL A 203 -21.45 -5.76 -0.08
CA VAL A 203 -21.80 -7.16 -0.31
C VAL A 203 -23.04 -7.28 -1.19
N ILE A 204 -24.07 -6.46 -0.93
CA ILE A 204 -25.29 -6.41 -1.77
C ILE A 204 -24.95 -6.01 -3.20
N ASN A 205 -24.16 -4.95 -3.38
CA ASN A 205 -23.77 -4.50 -4.71
C ASN A 205 -22.97 -5.56 -5.47
N ALA A 206 -22.06 -6.27 -4.79
CA ALA A 206 -21.31 -7.35 -5.41
C ALA A 206 -22.20 -8.54 -5.81
N ALA A 207 -23.20 -8.84 -5.00
CA ALA A 207 -24.17 -9.90 -5.30
C ALA A 207 -25.08 -9.53 -6.49
N LEU A 208 -25.60 -8.31 -6.52
CA LEU A 208 -26.45 -7.81 -7.62
C LEU A 208 -25.68 -7.64 -8.94
N ALA A 209 -24.36 -7.54 -8.90
CA ALA A 209 -23.53 -7.50 -10.10
C ALA A 209 -23.38 -8.87 -10.78
N VAL A 210 -23.79 -9.96 -10.12
CA VAL A 210 -23.76 -11.31 -10.70
C VAL A 210 -25.00 -11.49 -11.60
N PRO A 211 -24.82 -11.89 -12.88
CA PRO A 211 -25.94 -12.11 -13.79
C PRO A 211 -26.98 -13.06 -13.17
N GLY A 212 -28.24 -12.76 -13.37
CA GLY A 212 -29.34 -13.59 -12.87
C GLY A 212 -29.68 -13.43 -11.40
N VAL A 213 -28.94 -12.64 -10.64
CA VAL A 213 -29.39 -12.23 -9.29
C VAL A 213 -30.37 -11.07 -9.45
N VAL A 214 -31.62 -11.29 -9.06
CA VAL A 214 -32.71 -10.32 -9.17
C VAL A 214 -32.77 -9.43 -7.94
N ASP A 215 -32.71 -10.03 -6.74
CA ASP A 215 -32.75 -9.30 -5.49
C ASP A 215 -31.96 -10.00 -4.38
N VAL A 216 -31.53 -9.23 -3.38
CA VAL A 216 -30.85 -9.69 -2.17
C VAL A 216 -31.72 -9.30 -0.96
N THR A 217 -32.55 -10.22 -0.52
CA THR A 217 -33.56 -9.97 0.53
C THR A 217 -32.97 -9.89 1.93
N GLN A 218 -31.82 -10.52 2.15
CA GLN A 218 -31.13 -10.49 3.45
C GLN A 218 -29.61 -10.65 3.28
N VAL A 219 -28.84 -9.85 4.03
CA VAL A 219 -27.41 -10.04 4.23
C VAL A 219 -27.10 -10.00 5.72
N LYS A 220 -26.28 -10.92 6.16
CA LYS A 220 -25.79 -11.01 7.54
C LYS A 220 -24.27 -11.15 7.51
N LEU A 221 -23.54 -10.31 8.25
CA LEU A 221 -22.08 -10.32 8.36
C LEU A 221 -21.66 -10.68 9.78
N GLY A 222 -20.65 -11.52 9.91
CA GLY A 222 -20.16 -11.96 11.23
C GLY A 222 -18.72 -12.41 11.21
N ARG A 223 -18.16 -12.66 12.40
CA ARG A 223 -16.79 -13.18 12.59
C ARG A 223 -16.73 -14.71 12.72
N SER A 224 -17.88 -15.35 12.85
CA SER A 224 -18.00 -16.82 12.97
C SER A 224 -19.30 -17.31 12.34
N VAL A 225 -19.33 -18.58 11.98
CA VAL A 225 -20.57 -19.23 11.51
C VAL A 225 -21.59 -19.27 12.65
N GLY A 226 -22.80 -18.77 12.42
CA GLY A 226 -23.86 -18.76 13.44
C GLY A 226 -23.63 -17.81 14.62
N GLY A 227 -22.58 -17.00 14.58
CA GLY A 227 -22.29 -15.99 15.60
C GLY A 227 -23.18 -14.75 15.51
N VAL A 228 -22.81 -13.71 16.26
CA VAL A 228 -23.50 -12.42 16.21
C VAL A 228 -23.35 -11.81 14.83
N TYR A 229 -24.47 -11.54 14.17
CA TYR A 229 -24.49 -10.87 12.88
C TYR A 229 -24.74 -9.38 13.01
N VAL A 230 -24.04 -8.61 12.20
CA VAL A 230 -24.15 -7.15 12.14
C VAL A 230 -24.35 -6.67 10.70
N ALA A 231 -24.90 -5.46 10.55
CA ALA A 231 -25.06 -4.84 9.25
C ALA A 231 -23.71 -4.43 8.62
N ASN A 232 -22.78 -4.01 9.47
CA ASN A 232 -21.43 -3.66 9.05
C ASN A 232 -20.44 -4.30 10.02
N LEU A 233 -19.41 -4.95 9.51
CA LEU A 233 -18.39 -5.61 10.29
C LEU A 233 -17.11 -4.78 10.26
N THR A 234 -16.73 -4.18 11.39
CA THR A 234 -15.52 -3.36 11.49
C THR A 234 -14.35 -4.19 11.98
N ALA A 235 -13.22 -4.09 11.32
CA ALA A 235 -11.95 -4.66 11.76
C ALA A 235 -11.33 -3.81 12.87
N ALA A 236 -10.59 -4.44 13.78
CA ALA A 236 -9.70 -3.70 14.67
C ALA A 236 -8.52 -3.09 13.88
N PRO A 237 -7.81 -2.08 14.40
CA PRO A 237 -6.72 -1.41 13.67
C PRO A 237 -5.63 -2.36 13.14
N ALA A 238 -5.37 -3.47 13.86
CA ALA A 238 -4.40 -4.49 13.48
C ALA A 238 -5.03 -5.71 12.78
N GLU A 239 -6.23 -5.59 12.24
CA GLU A 239 -6.94 -6.67 11.56
C GLU A 239 -7.31 -6.28 10.13
N VAL A 240 -7.31 -7.25 9.23
CA VAL A 240 -7.89 -7.17 7.88
C VAL A 240 -8.95 -8.25 7.75
N LEU A 241 -10.18 -7.87 7.47
CA LEU A 241 -11.26 -8.82 7.25
C LEU A 241 -11.06 -9.54 5.92
N LYS A 242 -11.24 -10.86 5.91
CA LYS A 242 -11.15 -11.70 4.73
C LYS A 242 -12.36 -12.60 4.61
N LEU A 243 -13.16 -12.37 3.56
CA LEU A 243 -14.14 -13.32 3.08
C LEU A 243 -13.42 -14.34 2.17
N ALA A 244 -13.81 -15.60 2.30
CA ALA A 244 -13.45 -16.64 1.34
C ALA A 244 -14.75 -17.26 0.82
N THR A 245 -14.73 -17.84 -0.37
CA THR A 245 -15.91 -18.48 -0.99
C THR A 245 -16.60 -19.48 -0.06
N GLY A 246 -15.85 -20.32 0.64
CA GLY A 246 -16.37 -21.27 1.62
C GLY A 246 -16.94 -20.65 2.92
N ARG A 247 -16.91 -19.32 3.05
CA ARG A 247 -17.48 -18.58 4.18
C ARG A 247 -18.69 -17.71 3.79
N VAL A 248 -19.15 -17.87 2.56
CA VAL A 248 -20.35 -17.22 2.03
C VAL A 248 -21.45 -18.27 1.96
N ALA A 249 -22.40 -18.18 2.87
CA ALA A 249 -23.59 -19.04 2.86
C ALA A 249 -24.68 -18.37 2.01
N ILE A 250 -25.19 -19.10 1.03
CA ILE A 250 -26.23 -18.63 0.11
C ILE A 250 -27.51 -19.44 0.35
N THR A 251 -28.61 -18.76 0.54
CA THR A 251 -29.95 -19.34 0.60
C THR A 251 -30.75 -18.80 -0.57
N ARG A 252 -31.17 -19.69 -1.44
CA ARG A 252 -31.99 -19.36 -2.59
C ARG A 252 -33.45 -19.23 -2.15
N VAL A 253 -34.15 -18.25 -2.66
CA VAL A 253 -35.57 -18.01 -2.44
C VAL A 253 -36.22 -17.93 -3.82
N SER A 254 -37.24 -18.75 -4.06
CA SER A 254 -38.10 -18.58 -5.24
C SER A 254 -38.98 -17.34 -5.07
N GLU A 255 -39.25 -16.64 -6.14
CA GLU A 255 -40.34 -15.64 -6.17
C GLU A 255 -41.68 -16.21 -5.70
#